data_cec8b6b4f7db890adc276c9041a4cad1
#
_entry.id   cec8b6b4f7db890adc276c9041a4cad1
#
_cell.length_a   1.000
_cell.length_b   1.000
_cell.length_c   1.000
_cell.angle_alpha   90.00
_cell.angle_beta   90.00
_cell.angle_gamma   90.00
#
_symmetry.space_group_name_H-M   'P 1'
#
loop_
_entity.id
_entity.type
_entity.pdbx_description
1 polymer ?
#
loop_
_entity_poly.entity_id
_entity_poly.type
_entity_poly.pdbx_seq_one_letter_code
_entity_poly.pdbx_strand_id
1 'polypeptide(L)'
;MRQVVIFILATIFGTAIAMAQQAPVNSPLLDHLAGKWLLQGTVGKQAVTHDLDAEWVLQHHYLRFHEVSREKNDKGEAQYEATVFVAWNEKTKQYACVWLDVYGGATVESIGVATPKENELDFVFRDEHGEITFTNSFIYEPKTNTWENLLDNVVKGEAKPFARFKLTKQ
;
A
#
# COMPACT_ATOMS: atom_id res chain seq x y z
N MET A 1 42.15 60.45 29.67
CA MET A 1 40.84 59.73 29.59
C MET A 1 40.97 58.57 28.62
N ARG A 2 41.00 57.33 29.09
CA ARG A 2 41.08 56.10 28.27
C ARG A 2 39.67 55.56 28.06
N GLN A 3 39.18 55.57 26.83
CA GLN A 3 37.91 54.90 26.49
C GLN A 3 38.14 53.39 26.37
N VAL A 4 37.39 52.64 27.16
CA VAL A 4 37.32 51.18 27.07
C VAL A 4 36.16 50.84 26.15
N VAL A 5 36.44 50.25 24.98
CA VAL A 5 35.43 49.72 24.04
C VAL A 5 35.17 48.25 24.44
N ILE A 6 33.98 47.97 24.93
CA ILE A 6 33.56 46.60 25.24
C ILE A 6 32.87 46.04 23.98
N PHE A 7 33.50 45.02 23.38
CA PHE A 7 32.91 44.21 22.32
C PHE A 7 32.00 43.14 22.95
N ILE A 8 30.70 43.26 22.77
CA ILE A 8 29.73 42.19 23.13
C ILE A 8 29.66 41.23 21.94
N LEU A 9 30.23 40.03 22.14
CA LEU A 9 30.13 38.93 21.17
C LEU A 9 28.79 38.24 21.39
N ALA A 10 27.81 38.51 20.52
CA ALA A 10 26.50 37.81 20.51
C ALA A 10 26.69 36.44 19.86
N THR A 11 26.77 35.39 20.66
CA THR A 11 26.71 34.00 20.18
C THR A 11 25.27 33.63 19.83
N ILE A 12 24.95 33.56 18.53
CA ILE A 12 23.68 33.03 18.06
C ILE A 12 23.70 31.49 18.16
N PHE A 13 23.09 30.94 19.20
CA PHE A 13 22.82 29.52 19.28
C PHE A 13 21.67 29.19 18.26
N GLY A 14 22.05 28.72 17.09
CA GLY A 14 21.13 28.13 16.17
C GLY A 14 20.62 26.78 16.73
N THR A 15 19.39 26.72 17.24
CA THR A 15 18.73 25.46 17.55
C THR A 15 18.41 24.74 16.25
N ALA A 16 19.24 23.76 15.89
CA ALA A 16 18.90 22.80 14.85
C ALA A 16 17.67 22.01 15.33
N ILE A 17 16.49 22.26 14.76
CA ILE A 17 15.33 21.41 14.93
C ILE A 17 15.66 20.11 14.19
N ALA A 18 16.15 19.10 14.94
CA ALA A 18 16.24 17.74 14.42
C ALA A 18 14.80 17.28 14.14
N MET A 19 14.41 17.25 12.86
CA MET A 19 13.19 16.55 12.45
C MET A 19 13.39 15.09 12.83
N ALA A 20 12.70 14.63 13.85
CA ALA A 20 12.72 13.23 14.23
C ALA A 20 12.16 12.42 13.05
N GLN A 21 13.05 11.71 12.36
CA GLN A 21 12.65 10.79 11.29
C GLN A 21 11.86 9.67 11.94
N GLN A 22 10.68 9.40 11.41
CA GLN A 22 9.84 8.28 11.87
C GLN A 22 10.63 6.98 11.69
N ALA A 23 10.58 6.09 12.68
CA ALA A 23 11.20 4.78 12.57
C ALA A 23 10.61 3.99 11.38
N PRO A 24 11.42 3.15 10.69
CA PRO A 24 10.93 2.26 9.66
C PRO A 24 9.76 1.40 10.14
N VAL A 25 8.86 1.04 9.23
CA VAL A 25 7.72 0.18 9.55
C VAL A 25 8.23 -1.22 9.91
N ASN A 26 7.84 -1.70 11.09
CA ASN A 26 8.06 -3.09 11.48
C ASN A 26 6.73 -3.82 11.41
N SER A 27 6.50 -4.57 10.35
CA SER A 27 5.28 -5.32 10.12
C SER A 27 5.62 -6.70 9.57
N PRO A 28 5.68 -7.74 10.44
CA PRO A 28 5.95 -9.11 9.98
C PRO A 28 5.00 -9.58 8.89
N LEU A 29 3.74 -9.14 8.90
CA LEU A 29 2.78 -9.50 7.88
C LEU A 29 3.14 -8.90 6.51
N LEU A 30 3.53 -7.61 6.47
CA LEU A 30 4.01 -7.00 5.22
C LEU A 30 5.34 -7.59 4.76
N ASP A 31 6.21 -8.03 5.69
CA ASP A 31 7.47 -8.69 5.35
C ASP A 31 7.22 -10.04 4.66
N HIS A 32 6.17 -10.78 5.05
CA HIS A 32 5.75 -11.99 4.34
C HIS A 32 5.24 -11.70 2.93
N LEU A 33 4.65 -10.53 2.70
CA LEU A 33 4.14 -10.13 1.39
C LEU A 33 5.25 -9.58 0.48
N ALA A 34 6.36 -9.11 1.04
CA ALA A 34 7.50 -8.66 0.25
C ALA A 34 8.10 -9.80 -0.59
N GLY A 35 8.40 -9.52 -1.88
CA GLY A 35 8.99 -10.47 -2.83
C GLY A 35 8.23 -10.51 -4.14
N LYS A 36 8.50 -11.57 -4.92
CA LYS A 36 7.89 -11.77 -6.24
C LYS A 36 6.85 -12.87 -6.17
N TRP A 37 5.69 -12.59 -6.74
CA TRP A 37 4.53 -13.46 -6.66
C TRP A 37 3.90 -13.66 -8.03
N LEU A 38 3.40 -14.86 -8.26
CA LEU A 38 2.48 -15.17 -9.34
C LEU A 38 1.05 -15.16 -8.78
N LEU A 39 0.22 -14.26 -9.31
CA LEU A 39 -1.20 -14.18 -9.02
C LEU A 39 -1.94 -14.96 -10.10
N GLN A 40 -2.64 -16.00 -9.72
CA GLN A 40 -3.50 -16.76 -10.62
C GLN A 40 -4.92 -16.78 -10.08
N GLY A 41 -5.89 -16.46 -10.94
CA GLY A 41 -7.26 -16.38 -10.48
C GLY A 41 -8.23 -15.91 -11.54
N THR A 42 -9.25 -15.16 -11.09
CA THR A 42 -10.30 -14.66 -11.96
C THR A 42 -10.62 -13.21 -11.67
N VAL A 43 -10.92 -12.44 -12.74
CA VAL A 43 -11.59 -11.14 -12.66
C VAL A 43 -12.97 -11.33 -13.32
N GLY A 44 -14.02 -11.20 -12.53
CA GLY A 44 -15.37 -11.64 -12.95
C GLY A 44 -15.37 -13.13 -13.29
N LYS A 45 -15.57 -13.45 -14.58
CA LYS A 45 -15.54 -14.84 -15.09
C LYS A 45 -14.28 -15.17 -15.89
N GLN A 46 -13.41 -14.20 -16.11
CA GLN A 46 -12.21 -14.36 -16.94
C GLN A 46 -11.06 -14.86 -16.07
N ALA A 47 -10.42 -15.97 -16.46
CA ALA A 47 -9.18 -16.42 -15.88
C ALA A 47 -8.04 -15.47 -16.29
N VAL A 48 -7.23 -15.05 -15.32
CA VAL A 48 -6.11 -14.12 -15.53
C VAL A 48 -4.88 -14.53 -14.73
N THR A 49 -3.74 -14.07 -15.17
CA THR A 49 -2.45 -14.29 -14.51
C THR A 49 -1.67 -12.99 -14.45
N HIS A 50 -1.30 -12.57 -13.24
CA HIS A 50 -0.51 -11.36 -13.03
C HIS A 50 0.82 -11.70 -12.36
N ASP A 51 1.85 -10.92 -12.67
CA ASP A 51 3.08 -10.87 -11.90
C ASP A 51 3.00 -9.70 -10.91
N LEU A 52 3.36 -9.95 -9.65
CA LEU A 52 3.45 -8.94 -8.61
C LEU A 52 4.86 -8.90 -8.05
N ASP A 53 5.46 -7.71 -8.07
CA ASP A 53 6.71 -7.41 -7.37
C ASP A 53 6.40 -6.48 -6.18
N ALA A 54 6.64 -6.98 -4.96
CA ALA A 54 6.41 -6.24 -3.71
C ALA A 54 7.74 -5.96 -3.03
N GLU A 55 8.13 -4.68 -2.94
CA GLU A 55 9.42 -4.27 -2.38
C GLU A 55 9.28 -3.14 -1.37
N TRP A 56 10.12 -3.16 -0.34
CA TRP A 56 10.24 -2.06 0.59
C TRP A 56 10.97 -0.88 -0.06
N VAL A 57 10.35 0.30 -0.02
CA VAL A 57 10.87 1.54 -0.60
C VAL A 57 10.89 2.68 0.43
N LEU A 58 11.47 3.83 0.05
CA LEU A 58 11.51 5.03 0.88
C LEU A 58 12.02 4.74 2.31
N GLN A 59 13.21 4.10 2.40
CA GLN A 59 13.87 3.75 3.67
C GLN A 59 13.00 2.83 4.55
N HIS A 60 12.32 1.86 3.94
CA HIS A 60 11.47 0.87 4.61
C HIS A 60 10.20 1.48 5.27
N HIS A 61 9.73 2.61 4.74
CA HIS A 61 8.47 3.23 5.21
C HIS A 61 7.25 2.79 4.43
N TYR A 62 7.43 2.27 3.20
CA TYR A 62 6.36 1.83 2.32
C TYR A 62 6.71 0.49 1.69
N LEU A 63 5.74 -0.42 1.66
CA LEU A 63 5.79 -1.57 0.77
C LEU A 63 5.13 -1.16 -0.55
N ARG A 64 5.89 -1.15 -1.65
CA ARG A 64 5.38 -0.87 -2.98
C ARG A 64 5.03 -2.18 -3.67
N PHE A 65 3.83 -2.30 -4.20
CA PHE A 65 3.44 -3.34 -5.14
C PHE A 65 3.53 -2.79 -6.55
N HIS A 66 4.07 -3.59 -7.47
CA HIS A 66 3.93 -3.38 -8.89
C HIS A 66 3.33 -4.66 -9.47
N GLU A 67 2.08 -4.57 -9.90
CA GLU A 67 1.28 -5.68 -10.42
C GLU A 67 1.06 -5.47 -11.91
N VAL A 68 1.31 -6.53 -12.73
CA VAL A 68 1.18 -6.47 -14.19
C VAL A 68 0.52 -7.75 -14.68
N SER A 69 -0.57 -7.62 -15.44
CA SER A 69 -1.20 -8.77 -16.10
C SER A 69 -0.32 -9.32 -17.22
N ARG A 70 -0.31 -10.64 -17.38
CA ARG A 70 0.33 -11.30 -18.52
C ARG A 70 -0.53 -11.21 -19.77
N GLU A 71 -1.83 -11.06 -19.61
CA GLU A 71 -2.79 -10.82 -20.68
C GLU A 71 -2.51 -9.45 -21.32
N LYS A 72 -2.67 -9.38 -22.65
CA LYS A 72 -2.40 -8.18 -23.44
C LYS A 72 -3.69 -7.62 -24.03
N ASN A 73 -3.75 -6.29 -24.13
CA ASN A 73 -4.79 -5.60 -24.88
C ASN A 73 -4.47 -5.60 -26.40
N ASP A 74 -5.37 -5.06 -27.21
CA ASP A 74 -5.23 -4.99 -28.67
C ASP A 74 -4.00 -4.20 -29.17
N LYS A 75 -3.38 -3.41 -28.29
CA LYS A 75 -2.15 -2.66 -28.57
C LYS A 75 -0.88 -3.41 -28.14
N GLY A 76 -1.02 -4.61 -27.55
CA GLY A 76 0.10 -5.38 -27.03
C GLY A 76 0.61 -4.91 -25.65
N GLU A 77 -0.06 -3.96 -25.00
CA GLU A 77 0.21 -3.52 -23.63
C GLU A 77 -0.44 -4.49 -22.62
N ALA A 78 0.01 -4.48 -21.36
CA ALA A 78 -0.67 -5.23 -20.31
C ALA A 78 -2.13 -4.79 -20.19
N GLN A 79 -3.06 -5.75 -20.06
CA GLN A 79 -4.48 -5.42 -19.85
C GLN A 79 -4.70 -4.69 -18.53
N TYR A 80 -3.88 -5.00 -17.53
CA TYR A 80 -3.91 -4.38 -16.23
C TYR A 80 -2.48 -4.14 -15.73
N GLU A 81 -2.27 -2.97 -15.16
CA GLU A 81 -1.06 -2.62 -14.44
C GLU A 81 -1.44 -1.70 -13.28
N ALA A 82 -0.86 -1.96 -12.11
CA ALA A 82 -1.06 -1.13 -10.93
C ALA A 82 0.23 -0.94 -10.15
N THR A 83 0.31 0.22 -9.49
CA THR A 83 1.28 0.48 -8.43
C THR A 83 0.53 0.86 -7.16
N VAL A 84 0.81 0.12 -6.07
CA VAL A 84 0.19 0.35 -4.77
C VAL A 84 1.27 0.60 -3.74
N PHE A 85 1.08 1.62 -2.89
CA PHE A 85 1.94 1.86 -1.74
C PHE A 85 1.18 1.55 -0.47
N VAL A 86 1.72 0.67 0.36
CA VAL A 86 1.15 0.32 1.67
C VAL A 86 2.06 0.87 2.77
N ALA A 87 1.49 1.55 3.76
CA ALA A 87 2.20 2.11 4.90
C ALA A 87 1.44 1.88 6.21
N TRP A 88 2.17 1.90 7.30
CA TRP A 88 1.60 1.96 8.65
C TRP A 88 1.33 3.41 9.07
N ASN A 89 0.13 3.68 9.55
CA ASN A 89 -0.21 4.97 10.15
C ASN A 89 -0.14 4.88 11.68
N GLU A 90 0.89 5.48 12.25
CA GLU A 90 1.16 5.42 13.69
C GLU A 90 0.06 6.10 14.52
N LYS A 91 -0.62 7.12 13.98
CA LYS A 91 -1.68 7.85 14.69
C LYS A 91 -2.98 7.04 14.79
N THR A 92 -3.38 6.42 13.68
CA THR A 92 -4.64 5.64 13.62
C THR A 92 -4.43 4.18 13.98
N LYS A 93 -3.16 3.70 14.08
CA LYS A 93 -2.81 2.29 14.29
C LYS A 93 -3.44 1.39 13.22
N GLN A 94 -3.37 1.82 11.97
CA GLN A 94 -3.93 1.14 10.81
C GLN A 94 -2.92 1.13 9.67
N TYR A 95 -3.06 0.19 8.76
CA TYR A 95 -2.42 0.28 7.46
C TYR A 95 -3.25 1.19 6.56
N ALA A 96 -2.57 1.93 5.71
CA ALA A 96 -3.18 2.67 4.62
C ALA A 96 -2.51 2.28 3.31
N CYS A 97 -3.27 2.19 2.23
CA CYS A 97 -2.72 2.02 0.90
C CYS A 97 -3.21 3.14 -0.04
N VAL A 98 -2.38 3.43 -1.04
CA VAL A 98 -2.75 4.26 -2.19
C VAL A 98 -2.66 3.37 -3.42
N TRP A 99 -3.80 3.17 -4.10
CA TRP A 99 -3.93 2.32 -5.27
C TRP A 99 -3.98 3.18 -6.53
N LEU A 100 -3.04 2.96 -7.44
CA LEU A 100 -2.91 3.65 -8.71
C LEU A 100 -2.83 2.60 -9.82
N ASP A 101 -3.70 2.67 -10.81
CA ASP A 101 -3.73 1.72 -11.91
C ASP A 101 -3.92 2.38 -13.28
N VAL A 102 -3.92 1.56 -14.33
CA VAL A 102 -4.03 2.01 -15.73
C VAL A 102 -5.36 2.69 -16.06
N TYR A 103 -6.38 2.55 -15.23
CA TYR A 103 -7.66 3.24 -15.43
C TYR A 103 -7.60 4.69 -14.96
N GLY A 104 -6.58 5.05 -14.17
CA GLY A 104 -6.32 6.42 -13.72
C GLY A 104 -7.33 6.90 -12.67
N GLY A 105 -7.39 8.25 -12.49
CA GLY A 105 -8.39 8.86 -11.63
C GLY A 105 -8.08 8.73 -10.14
N ALA A 106 -6.87 9.14 -9.72
CA ALA A 106 -6.54 9.20 -8.28
C ALA A 106 -7.53 10.11 -7.53
N THR A 107 -8.37 9.50 -6.71
CA THR A 107 -9.41 10.14 -5.90
C THR A 107 -9.34 9.62 -4.46
N VAL A 108 -10.27 10.04 -3.61
CA VAL A 108 -10.41 9.48 -2.26
C VAL A 108 -10.63 7.96 -2.30
N GLU A 109 -11.29 7.45 -3.31
CA GLU A 109 -11.53 6.01 -3.53
C GLU A 109 -10.27 5.21 -3.88
N SER A 110 -9.16 5.90 -4.19
CA SER A 110 -7.85 5.24 -4.36
C SER A 110 -7.14 4.97 -3.03
N ILE A 111 -7.73 5.37 -1.90
CA ILE A 111 -7.13 5.21 -0.57
C ILE A 111 -7.89 4.15 0.20
N GLY A 112 -7.22 3.03 0.48
CA GLY A 112 -7.74 1.95 1.32
C GLY A 112 -7.16 2.03 2.73
N VAL A 113 -7.96 1.62 3.72
CA VAL A 113 -7.53 1.55 5.13
C VAL A 113 -7.83 0.16 5.67
N ALA A 114 -6.86 -0.46 6.35
CA ALA A 114 -7.00 -1.77 6.96
C ALA A 114 -6.67 -1.74 8.46
N THR A 115 -7.53 -2.31 9.28
CA THR A 115 -7.24 -2.58 10.69
C THR A 115 -6.38 -3.84 10.81
N PRO A 116 -5.31 -3.83 11.61
CA PRO A 116 -4.44 -5.00 11.76
C PRO A 116 -5.19 -6.25 12.21
N LYS A 117 -4.93 -7.36 11.53
CA LYS A 117 -5.32 -8.72 11.91
C LYS A 117 -4.07 -9.61 11.83
N GLU A 118 -4.11 -10.79 12.46
CA GLU A 118 -2.93 -11.64 12.56
C GLU A 118 -2.34 -12.04 11.21
N ASN A 119 -3.20 -12.54 10.30
CA ASN A 119 -2.80 -13.06 8.99
C ASN A 119 -3.57 -12.40 7.83
N GLU A 120 -4.11 -11.21 8.03
CA GLU A 120 -4.99 -10.58 7.06
C GLU A 120 -4.77 -9.07 6.99
N LEU A 121 -4.72 -8.54 5.77
CA LEU A 121 -4.80 -7.12 5.43
C LEU A 121 -6.11 -6.91 4.69
N ASP A 122 -7.10 -6.38 5.37
CA ASP A 122 -8.45 -6.18 4.84
C ASP A 122 -8.68 -4.69 4.59
N PHE A 123 -8.32 -4.23 3.40
CA PHE A 123 -8.45 -2.84 3.00
C PHE A 123 -9.90 -2.52 2.62
N VAL A 124 -10.39 -1.43 3.18
CA VAL A 124 -11.70 -0.86 2.90
C VAL A 124 -11.51 0.47 2.20
N PHE A 125 -12.14 0.63 1.04
CA PHE A 125 -12.15 1.85 0.23
C PHE A 125 -13.51 2.52 0.32
N ARG A 126 -13.49 3.86 0.37
CA ARG A 126 -14.70 4.65 0.60
C ARG A 126 -14.79 5.78 -0.42
N ASP A 127 -16.01 6.13 -0.79
CA ASP A 127 -16.29 7.31 -1.59
C ASP A 127 -16.17 8.62 -0.79
N GLU A 128 -16.45 9.73 -1.44
CA GLU A 128 -16.44 11.08 -0.84
C GLU A 128 -17.49 11.29 0.26
N HIS A 129 -18.51 10.41 0.33
CA HIS A 129 -19.54 10.42 1.37
C HIS A 129 -19.21 9.48 2.54
N GLY A 130 -18.08 8.75 2.46
CA GLY A 130 -17.64 7.79 3.46
C GLY A 130 -18.29 6.40 3.34
N GLU A 131 -19.09 6.16 2.30
CA GLU A 131 -19.69 4.86 2.04
C GLU A 131 -18.64 3.88 1.50
N ILE A 132 -18.69 2.63 1.93
CA ILE A 132 -17.79 1.58 1.44
C ILE A 132 -18.20 1.22 0.01
N THR A 133 -17.26 1.36 -0.93
CA THR A 133 -17.45 1.04 -2.36
C THR A 133 -16.71 -0.21 -2.79
N PHE A 134 -15.61 -0.53 -2.10
CA PHE A 134 -14.74 -1.64 -2.46
C PHE A 134 -14.00 -2.20 -1.25
N THR A 135 -13.71 -3.51 -1.27
CA THR A 135 -12.80 -4.15 -0.32
C THR A 135 -11.75 -4.98 -1.04
N ASN A 136 -10.57 -5.08 -0.43
CA ASN A 136 -9.46 -5.87 -0.92
C ASN A 136 -8.75 -6.55 0.26
N SER A 137 -8.94 -7.85 0.40
CA SER A 137 -8.40 -8.65 1.48
C SER A 137 -7.24 -9.51 0.99
N PHE A 138 -6.07 -9.38 1.63
CA PHE A 138 -4.93 -10.28 1.48
C PHE A 138 -4.88 -11.18 2.70
N ILE A 139 -5.03 -12.50 2.51
CA ILE A 139 -5.06 -13.50 3.57
C ILE A 139 -3.83 -14.40 3.44
N TYR A 140 -2.97 -14.38 4.44
CA TYR A 140 -1.73 -15.17 4.46
C TYR A 140 -1.99 -16.58 5.00
N GLU A 141 -1.48 -17.60 4.29
CA GLU A 141 -1.45 -18.98 4.73
C GLU A 141 -0.01 -19.38 5.11
N PRO A 142 0.34 -19.36 6.41
CA PRO A 142 1.72 -19.60 6.86
C PRO A 142 2.27 -20.97 6.49
N LYS A 143 1.42 -22.01 6.46
CA LYS A 143 1.84 -23.40 6.22
C LYS A 143 2.38 -23.60 4.80
N THR A 144 1.83 -22.87 3.84
CA THR A 144 2.18 -22.99 2.43
C THR A 144 2.97 -21.79 1.92
N ASN A 145 3.11 -20.74 2.76
CA ASN A 145 3.69 -19.46 2.36
C ASN A 145 3.03 -18.92 1.08
N THR A 146 1.70 -18.91 1.06
CA THR A 146 0.88 -18.40 -0.03
C THR A 146 -0.10 -17.35 0.51
N TRP A 147 -0.68 -16.57 -0.41
CA TRP A 147 -1.73 -15.63 -0.08
C TRP A 147 -2.98 -15.90 -0.92
N GLU A 148 -4.14 -15.62 -0.35
CA GLU A 148 -5.35 -15.39 -1.10
C GLU A 148 -5.60 -13.89 -1.18
N ASN A 149 -6.07 -13.42 -2.34
CA ASN A 149 -6.45 -12.03 -2.52
C ASN A 149 -7.88 -11.96 -3.04
N LEU A 150 -8.75 -11.38 -2.22
CA LEU A 150 -10.18 -11.31 -2.45
C LEU A 150 -10.57 -9.85 -2.65
N LEU A 151 -11.13 -9.53 -3.81
CA LEU A 151 -11.58 -8.20 -4.16
C LEU A 151 -13.09 -8.22 -4.39
N ASP A 152 -13.80 -7.32 -3.71
CA ASP A 152 -15.25 -7.23 -3.80
C ASP A 152 -15.71 -5.78 -4.04
N ASN A 153 -16.59 -5.58 -5.01
CA ASN A 153 -17.40 -4.36 -5.08
C ASN A 153 -18.44 -4.37 -3.97
N VAL A 154 -18.67 -3.22 -3.34
CA VAL A 154 -19.75 -3.10 -2.34
C VAL A 154 -20.87 -2.25 -2.93
N VAL A 155 -22.03 -2.87 -3.09
CA VAL A 155 -23.21 -2.23 -3.68
C VAL A 155 -24.35 -2.27 -2.66
N LYS A 156 -24.79 -1.11 -2.20
CA LYS A 156 -25.85 -0.98 -1.17
C LYS A 156 -25.52 -1.75 0.12
N GLY A 157 -24.24 -1.75 0.51
CA GLY A 157 -23.76 -2.45 1.71
C GLY A 157 -23.53 -3.95 1.54
N GLU A 158 -23.77 -4.53 0.35
CA GLU A 158 -23.54 -5.94 0.05
C GLU A 158 -22.27 -6.14 -0.77
N ALA A 159 -21.36 -7.01 -0.31
CA ALA A 159 -20.17 -7.41 -1.06
C ALA A 159 -20.55 -8.27 -2.26
N LYS A 160 -20.04 -7.92 -3.43
CA LYS A 160 -20.21 -8.64 -4.70
C LYS A 160 -18.82 -9.03 -5.23
N PRO A 161 -18.51 -10.31 -5.41
CA PRO A 161 -17.21 -10.76 -5.90
C PRO A 161 -16.81 -10.06 -7.20
N PHE A 162 -15.60 -9.43 -7.19
CA PHE A 162 -15.02 -8.80 -8.37
C PHE A 162 -13.84 -9.60 -8.89
N ALA A 163 -12.85 -9.91 -8.00
CA ALA A 163 -11.71 -10.74 -8.38
C ALA A 163 -11.29 -11.67 -7.23
N ARG A 164 -10.66 -12.79 -7.59
CA ARG A 164 -10.14 -13.79 -6.66
C ARG A 164 -8.82 -14.31 -7.18
N PHE A 165 -7.77 -14.19 -6.38
CA PHE A 165 -6.44 -14.66 -6.74
C PHE A 165 -5.85 -15.54 -5.65
N LYS A 166 -5.00 -16.47 -6.06
CA LYS A 166 -4.01 -17.11 -5.23
C LYS A 166 -2.63 -16.60 -5.61
N LEU A 167 -1.84 -16.18 -4.62
CA LEU A 167 -0.47 -15.75 -4.80
C LEU A 167 0.46 -16.89 -4.40
N THR A 168 1.34 -17.27 -5.32
CA THR A 168 2.42 -18.23 -5.06
C THR A 168 3.76 -17.55 -5.29
N LYS A 169 4.72 -17.81 -4.41
CA LYS A 169 6.05 -17.18 -4.49
C LYS A 169 6.79 -17.66 -5.74
N GLN A 170 7.47 -16.73 -6.42
CA GLN A 170 8.35 -16.99 -7.55
C GLN A 170 9.81 -17.13 -7.10
#